data_85dc1e70e317bb85c91a72a08a68e058
#
_entry.id   85dc1e70e317bb85c91a72a08a68e058
#
_cell.length_a   1.000
_cell.length_b   1.000
_cell.length_c   1.000
_cell.angle_alpha   90.00
_cell.angle_beta   90.00
_cell.angle_gamma   90.00
#
_symmetry.space_group_name_H-M   'P 1'
#
loop_
_entity.id
_entity.type
_entity.pdbx_description
1 polymer ?
#
loop_
_entity_poly.entity_id
_entity_poly.type
_entity_poly.pdbx_seq_one_letter_code
_entity_poly.pdbx_strand_id
1 'polypeptide(L)'
;MIQFGEWLPDQPDYLNAGVIDAHNVVPAYNGYRSLGEFVEYSDSADSTILGVFSAKDSSGNVKLFAGDSGKLYLFNQTGSALDDVSDTGGYSLLSSERWRFVKFGEEVIAAGGIGESLQKFNVSTDSAFSVLSTDAPKADFIAAVRDFVWTANIDEGSGRVPYRCYWSGF
;
A
#
# COMPACT_ATOMS: atom_id res chain seq x y z
N MET A 1 -15.25 1.06 39.21
CA MET A 1 -14.86 0.61 37.88
C MET A 1 -16.15 0.43 37.11
N ILE A 2 -16.34 1.16 36.02
CA ILE A 2 -17.53 1.00 35.16
C ILE A 2 -17.21 -0.14 34.18
N GLN A 3 -18.01 -1.19 34.20
CA GLN A 3 -17.90 -2.27 33.22
C GLN A 3 -18.68 -1.87 31.96
N PHE A 4 -18.01 -1.83 30.85
CA PHE A 4 -18.65 -1.67 29.55
C PHE A 4 -18.99 -3.06 29.00
N GLY A 5 -20.24 -3.25 28.59
CA GLY A 5 -20.70 -4.48 27.95
C GLY A 5 -20.21 -4.62 26.50
N GLU A 6 -20.76 -5.61 25.81
CA GLU A 6 -20.50 -5.81 24.39
C GLU A 6 -20.97 -4.60 23.55
N TRP A 7 -20.39 -4.42 22.39
CA TRP A 7 -20.87 -3.43 21.43
C TRP A 7 -22.09 -3.99 20.70
N LEU A 8 -23.26 -3.40 20.96
CA LEU A 8 -24.56 -3.85 20.46
C LEU A 8 -25.32 -2.67 19.79
N PRO A 9 -24.83 -2.17 18.63
CA PRO A 9 -25.40 -0.98 18.01
C PRO A 9 -26.82 -1.16 17.46
N ASP A 10 -27.22 -2.42 17.20
CA ASP A 10 -28.52 -2.74 16.60
C ASP A 10 -29.64 -2.95 17.63
N GLN A 11 -29.33 -2.86 18.92
CA GLN A 11 -30.34 -3.01 19.98
C GLN A 11 -30.94 -1.66 20.39
N PRO A 12 -32.25 -1.60 20.64
CA PRO A 12 -32.87 -0.37 21.12
C PRO A 12 -32.35 0.03 22.51
N ASP A 13 -32.10 1.31 22.73
CA ASP A 13 -31.47 1.88 23.93
C ASP A 13 -32.06 1.40 25.25
N TYR A 14 -33.38 1.21 25.31
CA TYR A 14 -34.10 0.85 26.54
C TYR A 14 -33.94 -0.62 26.94
N LEU A 15 -33.42 -1.47 26.07
CA LEU A 15 -33.15 -2.90 26.32
C LEU A 15 -31.68 -3.28 26.16
N ASN A 16 -30.84 -2.31 25.85
CA ASN A 16 -29.45 -2.57 25.55
C ASN A 16 -28.60 -2.57 26.83
N ALA A 17 -28.08 -3.75 27.18
CA ALA A 17 -27.14 -3.91 28.29
C ALA A 17 -25.68 -3.62 27.86
N GLY A 18 -25.46 -3.37 26.59
CA GLY A 18 -24.14 -3.13 25.99
C GLY A 18 -23.86 -1.66 25.69
N VAL A 19 -22.89 -1.45 24.84
CA VAL A 19 -22.47 -0.15 24.34
C VAL A 19 -23.00 0.03 22.92
N ILE A 20 -23.75 1.09 22.66
CA ILE A 20 -24.29 1.41 21.32
C ILE A 20 -23.31 2.21 20.48
N ASP A 21 -22.45 3.00 21.12
CA ASP A 21 -21.45 3.82 20.47
C ASP A 21 -20.12 3.78 21.24
N ALA A 22 -19.02 3.63 20.49
CA ALA A 22 -17.68 3.53 21.05
C ALA A 22 -16.66 4.18 20.13
N HIS A 23 -16.07 5.28 20.56
CA HIS A 23 -15.06 6.02 19.83
C HIS A 23 -13.70 5.93 20.53
N ASN A 24 -12.63 5.89 19.72
CA ASN A 24 -11.25 5.88 20.19
C ASN A 24 -10.91 4.74 21.16
N VAL A 25 -11.55 3.59 20.97
CA VAL A 25 -11.34 2.40 21.77
C VAL A 25 -10.97 1.19 20.91
N VAL A 26 -10.24 0.27 21.51
CA VAL A 26 -9.89 -1.02 20.92
C VAL A 26 -10.47 -2.12 21.82
N PRO A 27 -11.14 -3.14 21.25
CA PRO A 27 -11.62 -4.29 22.02
C PRO A 27 -10.49 -4.95 22.81
N ALA A 28 -10.79 -5.35 24.03
CA ALA A 28 -9.90 -6.07 24.95
C ALA A 28 -10.66 -7.26 25.56
N TYR A 29 -9.95 -8.15 26.27
CA TYR A 29 -10.49 -9.42 26.76
C TYR A 29 -11.82 -9.27 27.57
N ASN A 30 -11.96 -8.25 28.40
CA ASN A 30 -13.16 -8.01 29.22
C ASN A 30 -13.65 -6.54 29.10
N GLY A 31 -13.63 -5.96 27.91
CA GLY A 31 -14.07 -4.58 27.72
C GLY A 31 -13.30 -3.88 26.61
N TYR A 32 -13.01 -2.61 26.81
CA TYR A 32 -12.32 -1.76 25.86
C TYR A 32 -11.13 -1.08 26.52
N ARG A 33 -10.08 -0.88 25.76
CA ARG A 33 -8.95 0.00 26.11
C ARG A 33 -8.96 1.22 25.19
N SER A 34 -8.37 2.31 25.63
CA SER A 34 -8.16 3.47 24.78
C SER A 34 -7.29 3.10 23.58
N LEU A 35 -7.63 3.62 22.41
CA LEU A 35 -6.70 3.69 21.30
C LEU A 35 -5.50 4.54 21.75
N GLY A 36 -4.29 4.02 21.58
CA GLY A 36 -3.08 4.75 21.89
C GLY A 36 -2.91 5.98 20.99
N GLU A 37 -2.09 6.90 21.40
CA GLU A 37 -1.67 8.03 20.58
C GLU A 37 -0.91 7.53 19.35
N PHE A 38 -1.12 8.18 18.20
CA PHE A 38 -0.27 7.99 17.04
C PHE A 38 1.04 8.74 17.26
N VAL A 39 2.12 8.00 17.29
CA VAL A 39 3.47 8.56 17.40
C VAL A 39 4.18 8.46 16.05
N GLU A 40 5.03 9.43 15.77
CA GLU A 40 5.88 9.41 14.59
C GLU A 40 6.79 8.18 14.62
N TYR A 41 6.84 7.44 13.52
CA TYR A 41 7.58 6.18 13.41
C TYR A 41 8.76 6.27 12.44
N SER A 42 8.73 7.22 11.53
CA SER A 42 9.78 7.47 10.52
C SER A 42 9.95 8.96 10.27
N ASP A 43 11.03 9.32 9.62
CA ASP A 43 11.16 10.64 9.01
C ASP A 43 10.03 10.90 8.02
N SER A 44 9.77 12.18 7.74
CA SER A 44 8.76 12.59 6.77
C SER A 44 9.21 12.30 5.34
N ALA A 45 8.30 11.89 4.48
CA ALA A 45 8.51 11.89 3.04
C ALA A 45 8.52 13.32 2.50
N ASP A 46 9.05 13.51 1.29
CA ASP A 46 9.14 14.82 0.65
C ASP A 46 7.75 15.41 0.32
N SER A 47 6.75 14.55 0.14
CA SER A 47 5.38 14.92 -0.20
C SER A 47 4.37 13.98 0.45
N THR A 48 3.08 14.21 0.22
CA THR A 48 2.01 13.35 0.72
C THR A 48 2.16 11.91 0.23
N ILE A 49 2.14 10.94 1.14
CA ILE A 49 2.17 9.52 0.79
C ILE A 49 0.90 9.14 0.02
N LEU A 50 1.09 8.59 -1.17
CA LEU A 50 0.04 8.16 -2.09
C LEU A 50 -0.16 6.64 -2.12
N GLY A 51 0.66 5.89 -1.39
CA GLY A 51 0.51 4.44 -1.25
C GLY A 51 1.56 3.85 -0.32
N VAL A 52 1.19 2.75 0.35
CA VAL A 52 2.09 1.99 1.22
C VAL A 52 1.90 0.51 0.99
N PHE A 53 2.97 -0.26 1.20
CA PHE A 53 2.93 -1.70 1.03
C PHE A 53 3.95 -2.41 1.92
N SER A 54 3.63 -3.62 2.34
CA SER A 54 4.58 -4.48 3.05
C SER A 54 4.81 -5.78 2.30
N ALA A 55 6.06 -6.18 2.17
CA ALA A 55 6.45 -7.45 1.56
C ALA A 55 7.43 -8.21 2.46
N LYS A 56 7.37 -9.53 2.42
CA LYS A 56 8.37 -10.39 3.07
C LYS A 56 9.32 -10.94 2.00
N ASP A 57 10.60 -10.95 2.33
CA ASP A 57 11.60 -11.69 1.55
C ASP A 57 11.53 -13.20 1.83
N SER A 58 12.32 -13.99 1.12
CA SER A 58 12.43 -15.45 1.31
C SER A 58 12.96 -15.85 2.68
N SER A 59 13.65 -14.95 3.37
CA SER A 59 14.17 -15.14 4.73
C SER A 59 13.17 -14.76 5.82
N GLY A 60 12.01 -14.23 5.44
CA GLY A 60 10.93 -13.81 6.36
C GLY A 60 11.07 -12.38 6.88
N ASN A 61 12.07 -11.60 6.45
CA ASN A 61 12.18 -10.20 6.82
C ASN A 61 11.10 -9.37 6.12
N VAL A 62 10.52 -8.44 6.85
CA VAL A 62 9.49 -7.54 6.32
C VAL A 62 10.15 -6.26 5.83
N LYS A 63 9.88 -5.90 4.59
CA LYS A 63 10.19 -4.60 3.99
C LYS A 63 8.92 -3.78 3.85
N LEU A 64 8.97 -2.51 4.24
CA LEU A 64 7.87 -1.57 4.13
C LEU A 64 8.20 -0.55 3.05
N PHE A 65 7.33 -0.44 2.08
CA PHE A 65 7.45 0.51 0.98
C PHE A 65 6.41 1.61 1.13
N ALA A 66 6.80 2.81 0.77
CA ALA A 66 5.91 3.97 0.65
C ALA A 66 6.20 4.68 -0.66
N GLY A 67 5.21 5.39 -1.19
CA GLY A 67 5.41 6.21 -2.37
C GLY A 67 4.65 7.52 -2.25
N ASP A 68 5.27 8.60 -2.66
CA ASP A 68 4.66 9.92 -2.82
C ASP A 68 4.49 10.28 -4.31
N SER A 69 4.31 11.54 -4.63
CA SER A 69 4.13 11.96 -6.02
C SER A 69 5.40 11.86 -6.87
N GLY A 70 6.59 11.88 -6.25
CA GLY A 70 7.88 11.94 -6.95
C GLY A 70 8.78 10.76 -6.69
N LYS A 71 8.55 10.03 -5.59
CA LYS A 71 9.50 9.05 -5.09
C LYS A 71 8.85 7.78 -4.56
N LEU A 72 9.63 6.71 -4.58
CA LEU A 72 9.37 5.46 -3.86
C LEU A 72 10.41 5.29 -2.76
N TYR A 73 9.96 4.92 -1.59
CA TYR A 73 10.77 4.78 -0.38
C TYR A 73 10.74 3.36 0.16
N LEU A 74 11.86 2.96 0.75
CA LEU A 74 11.96 1.79 1.60
C LEU A 74 12.21 2.25 3.04
N PHE A 75 11.39 1.76 3.98
CA PHE A 75 11.58 2.06 5.38
C PHE A 75 12.81 1.34 5.95
N ASN A 76 13.73 2.12 6.48
CA ASN A 76 14.95 1.65 7.16
C ASN A 76 14.70 1.56 8.67
N GLN A 77 14.59 0.34 9.18
CA GLN A 77 14.33 0.10 10.61
C GLN A 77 15.45 0.58 11.52
N THR A 78 16.70 0.60 11.05
CA THR A 78 17.85 0.96 11.90
C THR A 78 17.88 2.46 12.18
N GLY A 79 17.49 3.29 11.19
CA GLY A 79 17.51 4.74 11.30
C GLY A 79 16.13 5.37 11.47
N SER A 80 15.05 4.59 11.43
CA SER A 80 13.67 5.09 11.32
C SER A 80 13.48 6.05 10.15
N ALA A 81 14.23 5.86 9.07
CA ALA A 81 14.28 6.74 7.91
C ALA A 81 13.51 6.15 6.72
N LEU A 82 13.12 7.00 5.79
CA LEU A 82 12.60 6.63 4.48
C LEU A 82 13.72 6.77 3.45
N ASP A 83 14.38 5.67 3.12
CA ASP A 83 15.42 5.64 2.10
C ASP A 83 14.80 5.75 0.71
N ASP A 84 15.26 6.69 -0.11
CA ASP A 84 14.83 6.85 -1.49
C ASP A 84 15.34 5.66 -2.33
N VAL A 85 14.42 4.88 -2.85
CA VAL A 85 14.69 3.71 -3.70
C VAL A 85 14.04 3.85 -5.08
N SER A 86 13.80 5.07 -5.52
CA SER A 86 13.21 5.36 -6.82
C SER A 86 14.10 4.91 -7.98
N ASP A 87 13.49 4.70 -9.14
CA ASP A 87 14.23 4.62 -10.40
C ASP A 87 14.85 5.98 -10.76
N THR A 88 15.87 5.95 -11.61
CA THR A 88 16.57 7.15 -12.06
C THR A 88 15.61 8.15 -12.72
N GLY A 89 15.54 9.35 -12.17
CA GLY A 89 14.66 10.41 -12.66
C GLY A 89 13.38 10.60 -11.86
N GLY A 90 13.04 9.68 -10.95
CA GLY A 90 11.85 9.79 -10.12
C GLY A 90 10.54 9.64 -10.90
N TYR A 91 9.45 10.11 -10.32
CA TYR A 91 8.09 9.95 -10.84
C TYR A 91 7.33 11.30 -10.83
N SER A 92 6.15 11.33 -11.45
CA SER A 92 5.29 12.51 -11.49
C SER A 92 3.82 12.14 -11.40
N LEU A 93 3.40 11.66 -10.23
CA LEU A 93 2.01 11.30 -9.97
C LEU A 93 1.16 12.54 -9.67
N LEU A 94 -0.05 12.55 -10.20
CA LEU A 94 -1.06 13.54 -9.83
C LEU A 94 -1.57 13.26 -8.42
N SER A 95 -2.08 14.27 -7.74
CA SER A 95 -2.64 14.14 -6.38
C SER A 95 -3.86 13.21 -6.29
N SER A 96 -4.51 12.95 -7.41
CA SER A 96 -5.61 11.98 -7.52
C SER A 96 -5.16 10.55 -7.77
N GLU A 97 -3.91 10.34 -8.19
CA GLU A 97 -3.34 9.02 -8.43
C GLU A 97 -2.84 8.40 -7.14
N ARG A 98 -2.63 7.09 -7.17
CA ARG A 98 -2.19 6.32 -6.01
C ARG A 98 -1.21 5.24 -6.44
N TRP A 99 -0.17 5.05 -5.67
CA TRP A 99 0.67 3.86 -5.79
C TRP A 99 -0.12 2.63 -5.37
N ARG A 100 -0.10 1.63 -6.21
CA ARG A 100 -0.62 0.29 -5.94
C ARG A 100 0.48 -0.72 -6.13
N PHE A 101 0.57 -1.61 -5.18
CA PHE A 101 1.65 -2.57 -5.14
C PHE A 101 1.09 -3.98 -5.12
N VAL A 102 1.89 -4.91 -5.64
CA VAL A 102 1.64 -6.34 -5.53
C VAL A 102 2.96 -7.08 -5.38
N LYS A 103 2.97 -8.14 -4.59
CA LYS A 103 4.10 -9.06 -4.54
C LYS A 103 3.84 -10.23 -5.50
N PHE A 104 4.82 -10.51 -6.36
CA PHE A 104 4.83 -11.64 -7.29
C PHE A 104 6.18 -12.34 -7.20
N GLY A 105 6.22 -13.53 -6.61
CA GLY A 105 7.48 -14.18 -6.24
C GLY A 105 8.29 -13.33 -5.27
N GLU A 106 9.54 -13.01 -5.61
CA GLU A 106 10.40 -12.09 -4.86
C GLU A 106 10.32 -10.64 -5.38
N GLU A 107 9.52 -10.39 -6.41
CA GLU A 107 9.34 -9.05 -6.96
C GLU A 107 8.17 -8.33 -6.28
N VAL A 108 8.38 -7.08 -5.90
CA VAL A 108 7.33 -6.11 -5.63
C VAL A 108 7.13 -5.29 -6.89
N ILE A 109 5.93 -5.30 -7.42
CA ILE A 109 5.58 -4.52 -8.62
C ILE A 109 4.69 -3.37 -8.18
N ALA A 110 5.03 -2.16 -8.65
CA ALA A 110 4.33 -0.93 -8.31
C ALA A 110 3.74 -0.29 -9.58
N ALA A 111 2.48 0.14 -9.47
CA ALA A 111 1.76 0.92 -10.47
C ALA A 111 1.46 2.31 -9.89
N GLY A 112 1.98 3.35 -10.54
CA GLY A 112 1.84 4.75 -10.13
C GLY A 112 0.75 5.51 -10.89
N GLY A 113 -0.11 4.80 -11.60
CA GLY A 113 -1.11 5.42 -12.48
C GLY A 113 -0.75 5.30 -13.95
N ILE A 114 -1.61 5.85 -14.81
CA ILE A 114 -1.45 5.77 -16.27
C ILE A 114 -0.34 6.69 -16.82
N GLY A 115 0.17 7.60 -16.01
CA GLY A 115 1.31 8.46 -16.37
C GLY A 115 2.65 7.75 -16.28
N GLU A 116 2.75 6.74 -15.41
CA GLU A 116 4.01 6.12 -15.05
C GLU A 116 4.12 4.68 -15.55
N SER A 117 5.34 4.26 -15.90
CA SER A 117 5.63 2.86 -16.22
C SER A 117 5.55 2.00 -14.96
N LEU A 118 5.15 0.74 -15.10
CA LEU A 118 5.19 -0.22 -14.00
C LEU A 118 6.63 -0.39 -13.51
N GLN A 119 6.79 -0.34 -12.20
CA GLN A 119 8.09 -0.47 -11.54
C GLN A 119 8.20 -1.85 -10.88
N LYS A 120 9.41 -2.37 -10.75
CA LYS A 120 9.71 -3.61 -10.02
C LYS A 120 10.86 -3.40 -9.04
N PHE A 121 10.84 -4.18 -7.96
CA PHE A 121 11.88 -4.23 -6.95
C PHE A 121 11.97 -5.65 -6.40
N ASN A 122 13.11 -6.30 -6.58
CA ASN A 122 13.36 -7.61 -5.96
C ASN A 122 13.70 -7.42 -4.48
N VAL A 123 12.87 -7.96 -3.59
CA VAL A 123 13.00 -7.74 -2.14
C VAL A 123 14.27 -8.33 -1.54
N SER A 124 14.93 -9.26 -2.23
CA SER A 124 16.15 -9.92 -1.75
C SER A 124 17.44 -9.33 -2.29
N THR A 125 17.40 -8.72 -3.49
CA THR A 125 18.62 -8.34 -4.23
C THR A 125 18.72 -6.87 -4.57
N ASP A 126 17.59 -6.18 -4.77
CA ASP A 126 17.62 -4.83 -5.31
C ASP A 126 17.78 -3.77 -4.23
N SER A 127 18.39 -2.66 -4.62
CA SER A 127 18.56 -1.44 -3.83
C SER A 127 17.71 -0.27 -4.34
N ALA A 128 17.13 -0.39 -5.55
CA ALA A 128 16.25 0.61 -6.14
C ALA A 128 15.22 -0.06 -7.06
N PHE A 129 14.10 0.62 -7.27
CA PHE A 129 13.13 0.25 -8.30
C PHE A 129 13.72 0.42 -9.69
N SER A 130 13.19 -0.33 -10.62
CA SER A 130 13.48 -0.21 -12.05
C SER A 130 12.21 -0.49 -12.86
N VAL A 131 12.17 -0.04 -14.10
CA VAL A 131 11.04 -0.31 -15.00
C VAL A 131 10.85 -1.83 -15.15
N LEU A 132 9.62 -2.31 -14.97
CA LEU A 132 9.28 -3.74 -15.07
C LEU A 132 9.57 -4.28 -16.47
N SER A 133 9.06 -3.58 -17.48
CA SER A 133 9.28 -3.88 -18.91
C SER A 133 8.84 -2.67 -19.74
N THR A 134 9.53 -2.44 -20.85
CA THR A 134 9.13 -1.44 -21.85
C THR A 134 7.86 -1.83 -22.61
N ASP A 135 7.53 -3.12 -22.64
CA ASP A 135 6.34 -3.64 -23.31
C ASP A 135 5.12 -3.72 -22.38
N ALA A 136 5.32 -3.51 -21.08
CA ALA A 136 4.21 -3.49 -20.13
C ALA A 136 3.40 -2.20 -20.28
N PRO A 137 2.05 -2.28 -20.31
CA PRO A 137 1.22 -1.08 -20.33
C PRO A 137 1.37 -0.31 -19.01
N LYS A 138 1.23 1.00 -19.07
CA LYS A 138 1.00 1.80 -17.86
C LYS A 138 -0.38 1.49 -17.32
N ALA A 139 -0.57 1.47 -16.01
CA ALA A 139 -1.83 1.03 -15.43
C ALA A 139 -2.13 1.72 -14.09
N ASP A 140 -3.42 1.93 -13.83
CA ASP A 140 -3.89 2.39 -12.51
C ASP A 140 -4.01 1.24 -11.51
N PHE A 141 -4.34 0.03 -11.97
CA PHE A 141 -4.62 -1.10 -11.11
C PHE A 141 -3.71 -2.28 -11.43
N ILE A 142 -3.26 -2.94 -10.37
CA ILE A 142 -2.42 -4.12 -10.47
C ILE A 142 -2.87 -5.16 -9.44
N ALA A 143 -2.83 -6.43 -9.82
CA ALA A 143 -3.12 -7.55 -8.94
C ALA A 143 -2.32 -8.78 -9.36
N ALA A 144 -1.91 -9.62 -8.40
CA ALA A 144 -1.39 -10.94 -8.70
C ALA A 144 -2.52 -11.97 -8.55
N VAL A 145 -2.76 -12.75 -9.58
CA VAL A 145 -3.76 -13.80 -9.59
C VAL A 145 -3.09 -15.09 -10.06
N ARG A 146 -2.86 -16.00 -9.12
CA ARG A 146 -2.07 -17.22 -9.35
C ARG A 146 -0.69 -16.87 -9.91
N ASP A 147 -0.40 -17.34 -11.13
CA ASP A 147 0.89 -17.22 -11.79
C ASP A 147 0.97 -16.02 -12.75
N PHE A 148 0.02 -15.10 -12.66
CA PHE A 148 -0.07 -13.94 -13.53
C PHE A 148 -0.16 -12.64 -12.75
N VAL A 149 0.47 -11.61 -13.30
CA VAL A 149 0.25 -10.22 -12.91
C VAL A 149 -0.78 -9.62 -13.85
N TRP A 150 -1.87 -9.11 -13.26
CA TRP A 150 -2.96 -8.47 -13.98
C TRP A 150 -2.89 -6.96 -13.80
N THR A 151 -3.16 -6.26 -14.88
CA THR A 151 -3.26 -4.79 -14.90
C THR A 151 -4.60 -4.38 -15.50
N ALA A 152 -5.15 -3.28 -15.01
CA ALA A 152 -6.41 -2.74 -15.51
C ALA A 152 -6.41 -1.21 -15.51
N ASN A 153 -7.32 -0.62 -16.30
CA ASN A 153 -7.36 0.82 -16.54
C ASN A 153 -6.01 1.30 -17.06
N ILE A 154 -5.69 0.86 -18.27
CA ILE A 154 -4.35 0.93 -18.84
C ILE A 154 -4.21 2.07 -19.85
N ASP A 155 -2.96 2.46 -20.13
CA ASP A 155 -2.55 3.23 -21.30
C ASP A 155 -1.51 2.43 -22.11
N GLU A 156 -1.82 2.21 -23.37
CA GLU A 156 -0.97 1.50 -24.36
C GLU A 156 -0.13 2.49 -25.19
N GLY A 157 -0.02 3.75 -24.76
CA GLY A 157 0.67 4.81 -25.52
C GLY A 157 -0.24 5.57 -26.49
N SER A 158 -1.49 5.15 -26.66
CA SER A 158 -2.51 5.84 -27.46
C SER A 158 -3.60 6.53 -26.62
N GLY A 159 -3.46 6.50 -25.31
CA GLY A 159 -4.37 7.06 -24.34
C GLY A 159 -5.02 6.01 -23.44
N ARG A 160 -5.69 6.49 -22.41
CA ARG A 160 -6.32 5.68 -21.37
C ARG A 160 -7.46 4.81 -21.90
N VAL A 161 -7.45 3.52 -21.56
CA VAL A 161 -8.48 2.54 -21.89
C VAL A 161 -9.03 1.91 -20.61
N PRO A 162 -10.04 2.53 -19.94
CA PRO A 162 -10.45 2.16 -18.59
C PRO A 162 -11.04 0.75 -18.44
N TYR A 163 -11.62 0.22 -19.52
CA TYR A 163 -12.29 -1.07 -19.55
C TYR A 163 -11.40 -2.23 -20.01
N ARG A 164 -10.10 -1.99 -20.22
CA ARG A 164 -9.17 -3.00 -20.70
C ARG A 164 -8.31 -3.54 -19.57
N CYS A 165 -8.10 -4.84 -19.58
CA CYS A 165 -7.18 -5.54 -18.69
C CYS A 165 -6.11 -6.26 -19.51
N TYR A 166 -4.92 -6.30 -18.98
CA TYR A 166 -3.82 -7.12 -19.48
C TYR A 166 -3.31 -8.06 -18.38
N TRP A 167 -2.71 -9.14 -18.79
CA TRP A 167 -2.01 -10.05 -17.89
C TRP A 167 -0.65 -10.44 -18.47
N SER A 168 0.31 -10.74 -17.58
CA SER A 168 1.63 -11.18 -17.97
C SER A 168 1.55 -12.52 -18.70
N GLY A 169 2.38 -12.68 -19.73
CA GLY A 169 2.67 -14.00 -20.31
C GLY A 169 3.56 -14.85 -19.39
N PHE A 170 3.75 -16.11 -19.74
CA PHE A 170 4.75 -16.99 -19.16
C PHE A 170 6.15 -16.64 -19.68
#